data_afee025f15f682f295c118a9c8219c92
#
_entry.id   afee025f15f682f295c118a9c8219c92
#
_cell.length_a   1.000
_cell.length_b   1.000
_cell.length_c   1.000
_cell.angle_alpha   90.00
_cell.angle_beta   90.00
_cell.angle_gamma   90.00
#
_symmetry.space_group_name_H-M   'P 1'
#
loop_
_entity.id
_entity.type
_entity.pdbx_description
1 polymer ?
#
loop_
_entity_poly.entity_id
_entity_poly.type
_entity_poly.pdbx_seq_one_letter_code
_entity_poly.pdbx_strand_id
1 'polypeptide(L)'
;MTPLQRIPTAKDLKAAQDRIAPYIHRTPVFQSQKFNARVESDCVFKGEHLQKTGAFKARGAMNAVLVHKEHAKGRGFVTHSSGNHGAALAWAATNIGEKAHIIMPSNAPKAKIEAVRSYGGIIEFCTPTLVARE
;
A
#
# COMPACT_ATOMS: atom_id res chain seq x y z
N MET A 1 15.72 -0.40 -17.85
CA MET A 1 15.27 -1.63 -17.14
C MET A 1 15.68 -1.52 -15.68
N THR A 2 14.74 -1.48 -14.77
CA THR A 2 14.99 -1.35 -13.34
C THR A 2 15.44 -2.70 -12.78
N PRO A 3 16.46 -2.76 -11.93
CA PRO A 3 16.96 -4.04 -11.45
C PRO A 3 16.09 -4.58 -10.31
N LEU A 4 15.03 -5.28 -10.65
CA LEU A 4 14.39 -6.24 -9.76
C LEU A 4 15.17 -7.57 -9.78
N GLN A 5 16.48 -7.50 -9.75
CA GLN A 5 17.31 -8.68 -10.00
C GLN A 5 17.87 -9.34 -8.75
N ARG A 6 17.52 -8.86 -7.54
CA ARG A 6 17.94 -9.55 -6.32
C ARG A 6 16.80 -9.70 -5.31
N ILE A 7 16.78 -10.82 -4.65
CA ILE A 7 15.90 -11.05 -3.50
C ILE A 7 16.29 -10.08 -2.37
N PRO A 8 15.35 -9.34 -1.76
CA PRO A 8 15.65 -8.48 -0.63
C PRO A 8 16.30 -9.25 0.54
N THR A 9 17.33 -8.67 1.11
CA THR A 9 18.00 -9.21 2.29
C THR A 9 17.37 -8.72 3.59
N ALA A 10 17.72 -9.31 4.73
CA ALA A 10 17.32 -8.83 6.04
C ALA A 10 17.73 -7.36 6.28
N LYS A 11 18.89 -6.94 5.75
CA LYS A 11 19.34 -5.54 5.81
C LYS A 11 18.43 -4.60 5.04
N ASP A 12 17.94 -5.01 3.86
CA ASP A 12 17.01 -4.22 3.07
C ASP A 12 15.66 -4.07 3.80
N LEU A 13 15.17 -5.15 4.42
CA LEU A 13 13.94 -5.12 5.20
C LEU A 13 14.08 -4.20 6.43
N LYS A 14 15.21 -4.26 7.13
CA LYS A 14 15.49 -3.39 8.27
C LYS A 14 15.53 -1.92 7.84
N ALA A 15 16.23 -1.61 6.76
CA ALA A 15 16.31 -0.25 6.23
C ALA A 15 14.93 0.29 5.79
N ALA A 16 14.08 -0.56 5.18
CA ALA A 16 12.70 -0.20 4.85
C ALA A 16 11.87 0.05 6.11
N GLN A 17 11.98 -0.82 7.12
CA GLN A 17 11.30 -0.66 8.41
C GLN A 17 11.65 0.68 9.06
N ASP A 18 12.92 1.02 9.16
CA ASP A 18 13.38 2.26 9.80
C ASP A 18 12.89 3.49 9.02
N ARG A 19 12.90 3.43 7.68
CA ARG A 19 12.42 4.49 6.81
C ARG A 19 10.94 4.79 7.01
N ILE A 20 10.10 3.76 7.13
CA ILE A 20 8.63 3.94 7.22
C ILE A 20 8.12 4.07 8.65
N ALA A 21 8.93 3.76 9.68
CA ALA A 21 8.51 3.74 11.07
C ALA A 21 7.76 5.00 11.55
N PRO A 22 8.13 6.24 11.14
CA PRO A 22 7.43 7.45 11.54
C PRO A 22 6.00 7.58 10.97
N TYR A 23 5.68 6.85 9.91
CA TYR A 23 4.44 7.02 9.15
C TYR A 23 3.39 5.94 9.42
N ILE A 24 3.79 4.77 9.88
CA ILE A 24 2.94 3.59 10.01
C ILE A 24 2.62 3.24 11.46
N HIS A 25 1.57 2.46 11.66
CA HIS A 25 1.28 1.88 12.98
C HIS A 25 2.12 0.62 13.22
N ARG A 26 2.60 0.45 14.45
CA ARG A 26 3.04 -0.85 14.93
C ARG A 26 1.79 -1.66 15.30
N THR A 27 1.27 -2.40 14.33
CA THR A 27 0.03 -3.16 14.52
C THR A 27 0.22 -4.30 15.51
N PRO A 28 -0.81 -4.62 16.32
CA PRO A 28 -0.74 -5.69 17.31
C PRO A 28 -0.68 -7.08 16.65
N VAL A 29 -0.29 -8.05 17.46
CA VAL A 29 -0.33 -9.47 17.11
C VAL A 29 -1.31 -10.14 18.05
N PHE A 30 -2.19 -10.97 17.52
CA PHE A 30 -3.21 -11.71 18.24
C PHE A 30 -2.93 -13.21 18.20
N GLN A 31 -3.41 -13.92 19.22
CA GLN A 31 -3.45 -15.37 19.25
C GLN A 31 -4.85 -15.82 19.63
N SER A 32 -5.22 -17.04 19.23
CA SER A 32 -6.48 -17.69 19.61
C SER A 32 -6.20 -19.12 20.04
N GLN A 33 -6.34 -19.39 21.32
CA GLN A 33 -6.18 -20.74 21.87
C GLN A 33 -7.08 -21.75 21.18
N LYS A 34 -8.35 -21.37 20.95
CA LYS A 34 -9.33 -22.23 20.27
C LYS A 34 -8.92 -22.54 18.81
N PHE A 35 -8.36 -21.56 18.12
CA PHE A 35 -7.85 -21.75 16.76
C PHE A 35 -6.61 -22.65 16.79
N ASN A 36 -5.66 -22.36 17.65
CA ASN A 36 -4.42 -23.13 17.79
C ASN A 36 -4.70 -24.61 18.10
N ALA A 37 -5.62 -24.88 19.03
CA ALA A 37 -6.03 -26.25 19.35
C ALA A 37 -6.67 -26.99 18.15
N ARG A 38 -7.39 -26.27 17.28
CA ARG A 38 -8.01 -26.86 16.10
C ARG A 38 -7.03 -27.19 14.97
N VAL A 39 -5.98 -26.39 14.83
CA VAL A 39 -4.95 -26.56 13.77
C VAL A 39 -3.68 -27.24 14.29
N GLU A 40 -3.66 -27.60 15.57
CA GLU A 40 -2.53 -28.26 16.25
C GLU A 40 -1.18 -27.51 16.06
N SER A 41 -1.25 -26.18 16.09
CA SER A 41 -0.09 -25.31 15.83
C SER A 41 -0.22 -23.97 16.54
N ASP A 42 0.90 -23.36 16.91
CA ASP A 42 0.96 -22.02 17.45
C ASP A 42 0.87 -20.98 16.33
N CYS A 43 -0.32 -20.46 16.12
CA CYS A 43 -0.59 -19.45 15.11
C CYS A 43 -0.66 -18.05 15.72
N VAL A 44 -0.10 -17.07 15.00
CA VAL A 44 -0.18 -15.66 15.32
C VAL A 44 -0.79 -14.88 14.16
N PHE A 45 -1.63 -13.90 14.48
CA PHE A 45 -2.34 -13.08 13.50
C PHE A 45 -1.85 -11.64 13.61
N LYS A 46 -1.11 -11.17 12.60
CA LYS A 46 -0.67 -9.77 12.51
C LYS A 46 -1.84 -8.88 12.10
N GLY A 47 -2.25 -7.94 12.96
CA GLY A 47 -3.43 -7.11 12.79
C GLY A 47 -3.29 -5.98 11.75
N GLU A 48 -2.98 -6.30 10.49
CA GLU A 48 -2.77 -5.30 9.44
C GLU A 48 -4.06 -4.59 8.98
N HIS A 49 -5.23 -5.04 9.37
CA HIS A 49 -6.48 -4.28 9.23
C HIS A 49 -6.51 -3.01 10.10
N LEU A 50 -5.65 -2.94 11.13
CA LEU A 50 -5.44 -1.76 11.98
C LEU A 50 -4.34 -0.83 11.47
N GLN A 51 -3.75 -1.13 10.32
CA GLN A 51 -2.72 -0.29 9.70
C GLN A 51 -3.37 0.95 9.05
N LYS A 52 -2.56 1.98 8.75
CA LYS A 52 -2.96 3.10 7.89
C LYS A 52 -3.64 2.56 6.63
N THR A 53 -4.68 3.22 6.18
CA THR A 53 -5.55 2.79 5.06
C THR A 53 -6.27 1.44 5.26
N GLY A 54 -6.28 0.89 6.47
CA GLY A 54 -6.93 -0.38 6.80
C GLY A 54 -6.27 -1.62 6.17
N ALA A 55 -5.01 -1.53 5.73
CA ALA A 55 -4.35 -2.63 5.04
C ALA A 55 -2.81 -2.55 5.10
N PHE A 56 -2.15 -3.72 5.01
CA PHE A 56 -0.69 -3.85 4.97
C PHE A 56 -0.04 -3.07 3.82
N LYS A 57 -0.78 -2.74 2.77
CA LYS A 57 -0.30 -2.02 1.59
C LYS A 57 0.30 -0.66 1.91
N ALA A 58 -0.11 -0.02 3.00
CA ALA A 58 0.46 1.24 3.47
C ALA A 58 1.98 1.15 3.69
N ARG A 59 2.50 0.01 4.15
CA ARG A 59 3.94 -0.21 4.36
C ARG A 59 4.73 -0.11 3.07
N GLY A 60 4.33 -0.89 2.07
CA GLY A 60 5.01 -0.93 0.77
C GLY A 60 4.86 0.38 -0.01
N ALA A 61 3.66 0.98 0.02
CA ALA A 61 3.41 2.26 -0.65
C ALA A 61 4.26 3.39 -0.05
N MET A 62 4.30 3.52 1.28
CA MET A 62 5.13 4.53 1.94
C MET A 62 6.61 4.29 1.67
N ASN A 63 7.09 3.04 1.72
CA ASN A 63 8.48 2.75 1.40
C ASN A 63 8.84 3.15 -0.04
N ALA A 64 8.01 2.79 -1.02
CA ALA A 64 8.23 3.14 -2.42
C ALA A 64 8.25 4.67 -2.63
N VAL A 65 7.28 5.37 -2.05
CA VAL A 65 7.17 6.82 -2.16
C VAL A 65 8.40 7.51 -1.57
N LEU A 66 8.87 7.10 -0.38
CA LEU A 66 10.06 7.68 0.26
C LEU A 66 11.35 7.38 -0.51
N VAL A 67 11.48 6.18 -1.09
CA VAL A 67 12.65 5.81 -1.91
C VAL A 67 12.71 6.61 -3.20
N HIS A 68 11.56 6.91 -3.81
CA HIS A 68 11.48 7.58 -5.10
C HIS A 68 11.13 9.08 -5.01
N LYS A 69 11.10 9.65 -3.80
CA LYS A 69 10.69 11.03 -3.54
C LYS A 69 11.37 12.05 -4.45
N GLU A 70 12.68 12.01 -4.55
CA GLU A 70 13.43 12.98 -5.36
C GLU A 70 13.13 12.84 -6.86
N HIS A 71 12.92 11.61 -7.35
CA HIS A 71 12.54 11.35 -8.74
C HIS A 71 11.14 11.84 -9.07
N ALA A 72 10.22 11.72 -8.10
CA ALA A 72 8.81 12.06 -8.26
C ALA A 72 8.51 13.55 -8.00
N LYS A 73 9.49 14.31 -7.49
CA LYS A 73 9.29 15.72 -7.10
C LYS A 73 8.65 16.53 -8.22
N GLY A 74 7.44 17.06 -7.93
CA GLY A 74 6.63 17.83 -8.86
C GLY A 74 5.98 17.04 -10.02
N ARG A 75 6.28 15.73 -10.14
CA ARG A 75 5.66 14.83 -11.14
C ARG A 75 4.57 13.96 -10.52
N GLY A 76 4.72 13.62 -9.24
CA GLY A 76 3.82 12.71 -8.52
C GLY A 76 4.09 11.22 -8.83
N PHE A 77 3.15 10.40 -8.41
CA PHE A 77 3.16 8.95 -8.55
C PHE A 77 1.95 8.47 -9.33
N VAL A 78 2.09 7.37 -10.05
CA VAL A 78 1.00 6.75 -10.79
C VAL A 78 0.94 5.25 -10.52
N THR A 79 -0.27 4.71 -10.44
CA THR A 79 -0.51 3.26 -10.41
C THR A 79 -1.89 2.92 -10.96
N HIS A 80 -2.06 1.68 -11.44
CA HIS A 80 -3.39 1.12 -11.66
C HIS A 80 -3.79 0.24 -10.47
N SER A 81 -4.95 0.50 -9.90
CA SER A 81 -5.44 -0.31 -8.78
C SER A 81 -6.90 -0.03 -8.46
N SER A 82 -7.71 -1.08 -8.39
CA SER A 82 -9.10 -1.01 -7.91
C SER A 82 -9.25 -1.31 -6.42
N GLY A 83 -8.16 -1.32 -5.65
CA GLY A 83 -8.18 -1.80 -4.27
C GLY A 83 -7.27 -1.06 -3.31
N ASN A 84 -6.84 -1.78 -2.27
CA ASN A 84 -6.07 -1.21 -1.16
C ASN A 84 -4.73 -0.58 -1.58
N HIS A 85 -4.15 -0.99 -2.72
CA HIS A 85 -2.90 -0.40 -3.18
C HIS A 85 -3.08 1.05 -3.67
N GLY A 86 -4.17 1.34 -4.41
CA GLY A 86 -4.46 2.70 -4.85
C GLY A 86 -4.66 3.66 -3.68
N ALA A 87 -5.46 3.26 -2.69
CA ALA A 87 -5.66 4.05 -1.46
C ALA A 87 -4.36 4.25 -0.69
N ALA A 88 -3.51 3.22 -0.60
CA ALA A 88 -2.23 3.29 0.09
C ALA A 88 -1.24 4.22 -0.62
N LEU A 89 -1.18 4.20 -1.97
CA LEU A 89 -0.33 5.12 -2.73
C LEU A 89 -0.81 6.57 -2.60
N ALA A 90 -2.13 6.80 -2.70
CA ALA A 90 -2.71 8.13 -2.50
C ALA A 90 -2.34 8.69 -1.12
N TRP A 91 -2.56 7.91 -0.07
CA TRP A 91 -2.17 8.27 1.29
C TRP A 91 -0.67 8.57 1.41
N ALA A 92 0.19 7.70 0.89
CA ALA A 92 1.64 7.85 1.02
C ALA A 92 2.17 9.09 0.29
N ALA A 93 1.71 9.34 -0.95
CA ALA A 93 2.10 10.51 -1.73
C ALA A 93 1.65 11.81 -1.06
N THR A 94 0.40 11.89 -0.60
CA THR A 94 -0.13 13.05 0.13
C THR A 94 0.67 13.36 1.39
N ASN A 95 1.14 12.35 2.12
CA ASN A 95 1.98 12.56 3.32
C ASN A 95 3.33 13.22 3.03
N ILE A 96 3.82 13.19 1.81
CA ILE A 96 5.07 13.86 1.41
C ILE A 96 4.84 15.08 0.52
N GLY A 97 3.58 15.52 0.36
CA GLY A 97 3.22 16.69 -0.44
C GLY A 97 3.20 16.46 -1.95
N GLU A 98 3.15 15.20 -2.40
CA GLU A 98 3.12 14.84 -3.82
C GLU A 98 1.73 14.33 -4.25
N LYS A 99 1.47 14.39 -5.56
CA LYS A 99 0.23 13.88 -6.16
C LYS A 99 0.32 12.38 -6.41
N ALA A 100 -0.82 11.70 -6.36
CA ALA A 100 -0.96 10.31 -6.80
C ALA A 100 -2.11 10.19 -7.80
N HIS A 101 -1.81 9.73 -9.01
CA HIS A 101 -2.78 9.39 -10.05
C HIS A 101 -3.09 7.90 -9.98
N ILE A 102 -4.36 7.57 -9.82
CA ILE A 102 -4.82 6.20 -9.63
C ILE A 102 -5.75 5.82 -10.77
N ILE A 103 -5.26 4.97 -11.66
CA ILE A 103 -6.07 4.42 -12.75
C ILE A 103 -6.99 3.35 -12.18
N MET A 104 -8.29 3.57 -12.29
CA MET A 104 -9.32 2.66 -11.76
C MET A 104 -10.29 2.24 -12.87
N PRO A 105 -10.73 0.97 -12.90
CA PRO A 105 -11.79 0.59 -13.81
C PRO A 105 -13.10 1.30 -13.44
N SER A 106 -13.90 1.68 -14.45
CA SER A 106 -15.15 2.40 -14.27
C SER A 106 -16.19 1.66 -13.43
N ASN A 107 -16.07 0.34 -13.31
CA ASN A 107 -16.91 -0.52 -12.46
C ASN A 107 -16.33 -0.78 -11.06
N ALA A 108 -15.32 -0.03 -10.63
CA ALA A 108 -14.75 -0.20 -9.29
C ALA A 108 -15.82 0.06 -8.19
N PRO A 109 -15.79 -0.69 -7.08
CA PRO A 109 -16.72 -0.48 -5.99
C PRO A 109 -16.66 0.94 -5.42
N LYS A 110 -17.80 1.58 -5.18
CA LYS A 110 -17.90 2.95 -4.65
C LYS A 110 -17.01 3.17 -3.41
N ALA A 111 -17.04 2.26 -2.46
CA ALA A 111 -16.22 2.36 -1.25
C ALA A 111 -14.70 2.43 -1.54
N LYS A 112 -14.22 1.79 -2.61
CA LYS A 112 -12.81 1.86 -3.01
C LYS A 112 -12.48 3.19 -3.69
N ILE A 113 -13.40 3.71 -4.51
CA ILE A 113 -13.28 5.04 -5.11
C ILE A 113 -13.23 6.12 -4.02
N GLU A 114 -14.13 6.06 -3.07
CA GLU A 114 -14.18 6.99 -1.93
C GLU A 114 -12.93 6.91 -1.06
N ALA A 115 -12.42 5.71 -0.80
CA ALA A 115 -11.17 5.52 -0.06
C ALA A 115 -9.98 6.20 -0.76
N VAL A 116 -9.82 6.04 -2.08
CA VAL A 116 -8.75 6.72 -2.83
C VAL A 116 -8.90 8.23 -2.75
N ARG A 117 -10.11 8.76 -2.93
CA ARG A 117 -10.39 10.21 -2.86
C ARG A 117 -10.14 10.79 -1.48
N SER A 118 -10.56 10.09 -0.43
CA SER A 118 -10.37 10.54 0.97
C SER A 118 -8.90 10.68 1.36
N TYR A 119 -8.01 9.93 0.69
CA TYR A 119 -6.56 10.06 0.85
C TYR A 119 -5.89 11.00 -0.15
N GLY A 120 -6.67 11.81 -0.90
CA GLY A 120 -6.13 12.81 -1.82
C GLY A 120 -5.70 12.25 -3.18
N GLY A 121 -6.07 11.02 -3.53
CA GLY A 121 -5.77 10.44 -4.83
C GLY A 121 -6.60 11.06 -5.96
N ILE A 122 -5.95 11.32 -7.08
CA ILE A 122 -6.57 11.76 -8.33
C ILE A 122 -6.93 10.51 -9.13
N ILE A 123 -8.22 10.30 -9.38
CA ILE A 123 -8.70 9.09 -10.05
C ILE A 123 -8.90 9.37 -11.54
N GLU A 124 -8.35 8.49 -12.36
CA GLU A 124 -8.61 8.41 -13.79
C GLU A 124 -9.31 7.09 -14.09
N PHE A 125 -10.50 7.16 -14.67
CA PHE A 125 -11.28 5.97 -14.97
C PHE A 125 -10.91 5.39 -16.33
N CYS A 126 -10.78 4.06 -16.39
CA CYS A 126 -10.58 3.32 -17.62
C CYS A 126 -11.66 2.26 -17.82
N THR A 127 -11.72 1.69 -19.01
CA THR A 127 -12.55 0.50 -19.26
C THR A 127 -12.09 -0.66 -18.37
N PRO A 128 -13.02 -1.55 -17.91
CA PRO A 128 -12.69 -2.62 -16.97
C PRO A 128 -11.99 -3.81 -17.64
N THR A 129 -10.94 -3.53 -18.42
CA THR A 129 -10.08 -4.53 -19.06
C THR A 129 -8.65 -4.43 -18.53
N LEU A 130 -7.86 -5.48 -18.65
CA LEU A 130 -6.45 -5.46 -18.24
C LEU A 130 -5.65 -4.48 -19.13
N VAL A 131 -5.85 -4.55 -20.43
CA VAL A 131 -5.17 -3.70 -21.43
C VAL A 131 -5.40 -2.21 -21.20
N ALA A 132 -6.60 -1.81 -20.75
CA ALA A 132 -6.90 -0.40 -20.50
C ALA A 132 -6.30 0.14 -19.20
N ARG A 133 -5.75 -0.73 -18.34
CA ARG A 133 -5.09 -0.35 -17.08
C ARG A 133 -3.58 -0.15 -17.25
N GLU A 134 -3.00 -0.80 -18.25
CA GLU A 134 -1.57 -0.78 -18.58
C GLU A 134 -1.26 0.25 -19.68
#